data_1fbc3f3437968c99bbf709db9f68c3fc
#
_entry.id   1fbc3f3437968c99bbf709db9f68c3fc
#
_cell.length_a   1.000
_cell.length_b   1.000
_cell.length_c   1.000
_cell.angle_alpha   90.00
_cell.angle_beta   90.00
_cell.angle_gamma   90.00
#
_symmetry.space_group_name_H-M   'P 1'
#
loop_
_entity.id
_entity.type
_entity.pdbx_description
1 polymer ?
#
loop_
_entity_poly.entity_id
_entity_poly.type
_entity_poly.pdbx_seq_one_letter_code
_entity_poly.pdbx_strand_id
1 'polypeptide(L)'
;MGIAELINKERKTAFSFEVLPPLKGTGIEKLYATIDTLREFDPLYVNITTHRSEYVYRELGGGLYERNRYRRRPGTVAVAAAIHNKYDITVVPHILCSGFSREDTEYILLDLQFLGITNLLVLRGDKAKDESSFVPEKNGYAHALELEEQINAFNEGKFIDGTPIQAPLTPFRYGVAGYPEKHEESPNIEQDLYWLKKKVEAGADYVVTQMFYDNRKYVDFVERARKEGINVPIVPGIKPFSKLSQLSVIPKTFNVDLPQELVVEAMKCKDDKEARALGIEWCINQCRELIAYGVPGIHFYTVGAVDNVKEVATAVY
;
A
#
# COMPACT_ATOMS: atom_id res chain seq x y z
N MET A 1 4.07 -15.07 -12.23
CA MET A 1 5.38 -14.49 -11.89
C MET A 1 5.18 -13.54 -10.72
N GLY A 2 6.04 -13.59 -9.69
CA GLY A 2 5.97 -12.70 -8.52
C GLY A 2 6.55 -11.31 -8.81
N ILE A 3 6.17 -10.31 -8.00
CA ILE A 3 6.67 -8.92 -8.16
C ILE A 3 8.19 -8.85 -8.04
N ALA A 4 8.80 -9.56 -7.09
CA ALA A 4 10.25 -9.63 -6.95
C ALA A 4 10.94 -10.18 -8.22
N GLU A 5 10.34 -11.20 -8.86
CA GLU A 5 10.85 -11.74 -10.12
C GLU A 5 10.73 -10.77 -11.28
N LEU A 6 9.61 -10.00 -11.34
CA LEU A 6 9.41 -8.94 -12.33
C LEU A 6 10.45 -7.83 -12.16
N ILE A 7 10.64 -7.34 -10.94
CA ILE A 7 11.64 -6.30 -10.60
C ILE A 7 13.06 -6.77 -11.00
N ASN A 8 13.43 -8.01 -10.68
CA ASN A 8 14.76 -8.54 -10.98
C ASN A 8 15.04 -8.74 -12.49
N LYS A 9 14.00 -8.82 -13.31
CA LYS A 9 14.12 -8.88 -14.78
C LYS A 9 14.21 -7.50 -15.44
N GLU A 10 13.74 -6.48 -14.73
CA GLU A 10 13.76 -5.12 -15.24
C GLU A 10 15.20 -4.58 -15.28
N ARG A 11 15.55 -3.90 -16.38
CA ARG A 11 16.89 -3.33 -16.56
C ARG A 11 16.99 -1.87 -16.12
N LYS A 12 15.86 -1.25 -15.87
CA LYS A 12 15.73 0.14 -15.41
C LYS A 12 14.92 0.16 -14.12
N THR A 13 14.96 1.27 -13.39
CA THR A 13 14.12 1.47 -12.23
C THR A 13 12.64 1.31 -12.59
N ALA A 14 11.96 0.34 -11.99
CA ALA A 14 10.57 0.03 -12.29
C ALA A 14 9.62 1.16 -11.85
N PHE A 15 8.61 1.44 -12.65
CA PHE A 15 7.49 2.32 -12.30
C PHE A 15 6.31 1.49 -11.79
N SER A 16 5.72 1.88 -10.68
CA SER A 16 4.48 1.31 -10.16
C SER A 16 3.66 2.36 -9.40
N PHE A 17 2.39 2.15 -9.28
CA PHE A 17 1.52 3.06 -8.54
C PHE A 17 0.35 2.34 -7.88
N GLU A 18 -0.29 3.00 -6.93
CA GLU A 18 -1.54 2.50 -6.36
C GLU A 18 -2.75 3.27 -6.87
N VAL A 19 -3.87 2.58 -6.93
CA VAL A 19 -5.18 3.17 -7.23
C VAL A 19 -6.12 3.04 -6.04
N LEU A 20 -6.90 4.11 -5.86
CA LEU A 20 -7.96 4.15 -4.87
C LEU A 20 -9.28 3.76 -5.53
N PRO A 21 -9.96 2.67 -5.10
CA PRO A 21 -11.27 2.34 -5.60
C PRO A 21 -12.24 3.52 -5.50
N PRO A 22 -13.10 3.76 -6.49
CA PRO A 22 -14.01 4.91 -6.51
C PRO A 22 -15.00 4.85 -5.34
N LEU A 23 -15.53 6.02 -4.95
CA LEU A 23 -16.59 6.07 -3.94
C LEU A 23 -17.87 5.43 -4.46
N LYS A 24 -18.68 4.89 -3.56
CA LYS A 24 -20.04 4.42 -3.83
C LYS A 24 -20.84 5.48 -4.59
N GLY A 25 -21.48 5.06 -5.69
CA GLY A 25 -22.22 5.96 -6.58
C GLY A 25 -21.37 6.64 -7.67
N THR A 26 -20.04 6.39 -7.69
CA THR A 26 -19.16 6.81 -8.79
C THR A 26 -18.90 5.61 -9.69
N GLY A 27 -18.93 5.82 -11.01
CA GLY A 27 -18.64 4.77 -12.00
C GLY A 27 -17.16 4.35 -12.03
N ILE A 28 -16.89 3.30 -12.80
CA ILE A 28 -15.54 2.75 -13.00
C ILE A 28 -14.66 3.64 -13.88
N GLU A 29 -15.24 4.57 -14.61
CA GLU A 29 -14.57 5.44 -15.61
C GLU A 29 -13.45 6.25 -14.98
N LYS A 30 -13.68 6.73 -13.73
CA LYS A 30 -12.66 7.49 -13.00
C LYS A 30 -11.43 6.64 -12.67
N LEU A 31 -11.62 5.36 -12.34
CA LEU A 31 -10.54 4.42 -12.11
C LEU A 31 -9.76 4.18 -13.41
N TYR A 32 -10.47 3.94 -14.49
CA TYR A 32 -9.84 3.73 -15.80
C TYR A 32 -9.08 4.96 -16.28
N ALA A 33 -9.64 6.16 -16.11
CA ALA A 33 -8.95 7.41 -16.43
C ALA A 33 -7.61 7.56 -15.67
N THR A 34 -7.55 7.14 -14.40
CA THR A 34 -6.29 7.13 -13.63
C THR A 34 -5.26 6.19 -14.27
N ILE A 35 -5.68 4.98 -14.66
CA ILE A 35 -4.79 4.00 -15.29
C ILE A 35 -4.37 4.46 -16.68
N ASP A 36 -5.31 4.95 -17.50
CA ASP A 36 -5.04 5.47 -18.84
C ASP A 36 -4.02 6.64 -18.82
N THR A 37 -4.06 7.46 -17.74
CA THR A 37 -3.11 8.57 -17.55
C THR A 37 -1.68 8.09 -17.25
N LEU A 38 -1.52 7.00 -16.49
CA LEU A 38 -0.22 6.55 -16.00
C LEU A 38 0.36 5.36 -16.76
N ARG A 39 -0.44 4.68 -17.60
CA ARG A 39 0.05 3.52 -18.36
C ARG A 39 1.11 3.85 -19.41
N GLU A 40 1.22 5.12 -19.80
CA GLU A 40 2.27 5.59 -20.74
C GLU A 40 3.70 5.40 -20.19
N PHE A 41 3.85 5.27 -18.87
CA PHE A 41 5.12 5.01 -18.18
C PHE A 41 5.42 3.51 -18.00
N ASP A 42 4.65 2.63 -18.64
CA ASP A 42 4.84 1.18 -18.62
C ASP A 42 4.90 0.60 -17.17
N PRO A 43 3.83 0.72 -16.38
CA PRO A 43 3.84 0.30 -14.99
C PRO A 43 4.06 -1.21 -14.87
N LEU A 44 5.06 -1.60 -14.07
CA LEU A 44 5.37 -2.99 -13.80
C LEU A 44 4.22 -3.71 -13.09
N TYR A 45 3.54 -2.99 -12.19
CA TYR A 45 2.34 -3.46 -11.49
C TYR A 45 1.52 -2.28 -10.94
N VAL A 46 0.27 -2.55 -10.63
CA VAL A 46 -0.66 -1.58 -10.03
C VAL A 46 -1.21 -2.14 -8.73
N ASN A 47 -0.99 -1.42 -7.62
CA ASN A 47 -1.58 -1.73 -6.33
C ASN A 47 -3.02 -1.22 -6.24
N ILE A 48 -3.87 -2.00 -5.58
CA ILE A 48 -5.28 -1.66 -5.37
C ILE A 48 -5.55 -1.59 -3.88
N THR A 49 -5.79 -0.38 -3.38
CA THR A 49 -6.06 -0.19 -1.95
C THR A 49 -7.35 -0.88 -1.54
N THR A 50 -7.34 -1.44 -0.35
CA THR A 50 -8.53 -2.00 0.30
C THR A 50 -8.99 -1.09 1.43
N HIS A 51 -10.29 -0.93 1.57
CA HIS A 51 -10.90 -0.14 2.63
C HIS A 51 -11.85 -0.99 3.47
N ARG A 52 -11.66 -0.93 4.78
CA ARG A 52 -12.58 -1.56 5.73
C ARG A 52 -13.99 -0.98 5.62
N SER A 53 -14.98 -1.76 6.00
CA SER A 53 -16.33 -1.24 6.22
C SER A 53 -16.33 -0.34 7.47
N GLU A 54 -17.12 0.73 7.43
CA GLU A 54 -17.37 1.59 8.59
C GLU A 54 -18.68 1.16 9.26
N TYR A 55 -18.84 1.48 10.55
CA TYR A 55 -20.11 1.31 11.25
C TYR A 55 -20.80 2.65 11.40
N VAL A 56 -22.10 2.66 11.10
CA VAL A 56 -22.96 3.83 11.27
C VAL A 56 -24.03 3.46 12.29
N TYR A 57 -24.19 4.31 13.29
CA TYR A 57 -25.20 4.14 14.34
C TYR A 57 -26.42 4.96 13.98
N ARG A 58 -27.57 4.31 13.84
CA ARG A 58 -28.87 4.94 13.61
C ARG A 58 -29.65 4.94 14.92
N GLU A 59 -30.09 6.10 15.36
CA GLU A 59 -30.95 6.22 16.53
C GLU A 59 -32.36 5.69 16.22
N LEU A 60 -32.85 4.79 17.07
CA LEU A 60 -34.20 4.20 16.98
C LEU A 60 -35.18 4.86 17.95
N GLY A 61 -34.74 5.79 18.81
CA GLY A 61 -35.49 6.38 19.88
C GLY A 61 -35.30 5.68 21.22
N GLY A 62 -35.62 6.36 22.32
CA GLY A 62 -35.47 5.80 23.67
C GLY A 62 -34.04 5.45 24.08
N GLY A 63 -33.01 6.07 23.45
CA GLY A 63 -31.62 5.79 23.72
C GLY A 63 -31.08 4.50 23.07
N LEU A 64 -31.83 3.87 22.19
CA LEU A 64 -31.45 2.70 21.43
C LEU A 64 -30.80 3.10 20.10
N TYR A 65 -29.73 2.42 19.77
CA TYR A 65 -29.01 2.62 18.50
C TYR A 65 -28.87 1.30 17.76
N GLU A 66 -29.16 1.31 16.47
CA GLU A 66 -28.90 0.23 15.54
C GLU A 66 -27.52 0.43 14.91
N ARG A 67 -26.66 -0.59 14.99
CA ARG A 67 -25.33 -0.59 14.36
C ARG A 67 -25.43 -1.19 12.96
N ASN A 68 -25.20 -0.37 11.95
CA ASN A 68 -25.22 -0.81 10.56
C ASN A 68 -23.83 -0.79 9.94
N ARG A 69 -23.44 -1.89 9.29
CA ARG A 69 -22.18 -1.96 8.50
C ARG A 69 -22.35 -1.22 7.19
N TYR A 70 -21.43 -0.32 6.89
CA TYR A 70 -21.49 0.52 5.70
C TYR A 70 -20.21 0.44 4.89
N ARG A 71 -20.33 0.02 3.62
CA ARG A 71 -19.20 -0.02 2.68
C ARG A 71 -19.25 1.21 1.78
N ARG A 72 -18.17 1.97 1.74
CA ARG A 72 -18.06 3.19 0.92
C ARG A 72 -17.45 2.98 -0.45
N ARG A 73 -16.73 1.87 -0.66
CA ARG A 73 -15.99 1.57 -1.90
C ARG A 73 -16.19 0.12 -2.33
N PRO A 74 -16.07 -0.19 -3.63
CA PRO A 74 -15.99 -1.57 -4.09
C PRO A 74 -14.87 -2.34 -3.40
N GLY A 75 -15.01 -3.66 -3.31
CA GLY A 75 -13.95 -4.54 -2.82
C GLY A 75 -12.77 -4.63 -3.79
N THR A 76 -11.59 -4.88 -3.24
CA THR A 76 -10.34 -4.98 -4.01
C THR A 76 -10.40 -6.04 -5.10
N VAL A 77 -11.08 -7.17 -4.87
CA VAL A 77 -11.25 -8.26 -5.84
C VAL A 77 -11.94 -7.78 -7.11
N ALA A 78 -13.09 -7.09 -6.97
CA ALA A 78 -13.84 -6.59 -8.12
C ALA A 78 -13.04 -5.57 -8.93
N VAL A 79 -12.29 -4.69 -8.24
CA VAL A 79 -11.42 -3.69 -8.89
C VAL A 79 -10.24 -4.36 -9.58
N ALA A 80 -9.61 -5.34 -8.93
CA ALA A 80 -8.51 -6.11 -9.50
C ALA A 80 -8.94 -6.85 -10.77
N ALA A 81 -10.08 -7.53 -10.72
CA ALA A 81 -10.65 -8.22 -11.89
C ALA A 81 -10.92 -7.26 -13.06
N ALA A 82 -11.49 -6.08 -12.77
CA ALA A 82 -11.81 -5.09 -13.80
C ALA A 82 -10.55 -4.53 -14.47
N ILE A 83 -9.49 -4.25 -13.70
CA ILE A 83 -8.20 -3.74 -14.22
C ILE A 83 -7.51 -4.85 -15.00
N HIS A 84 -7.34 -6.02 -14.41
CA HIS A 84 -6.66 -7.16 -15.02
C HIS A 84 -7.28 -7.54 -16.37
N ASN A 85 -8.62 -7.62 -16.41
CA ASN A 85 -9.33 -7.98 -17.65
C ASN A 85 -9.21 -6.91 -18.75
N LYS A 86 -9.12 -5.62 -18.38
CA LYS A 86 -9.08 -4.53 -19.37
C LYS A 86 -7.69 -4.19 -19.89
N TYR A 87 -6.66 -4.25 -19.01
CA TYR A 87 -5.37 -3.65 -19.31
C TYR A 87 -4.22 -4.65 -19.43
N ASP A 88 -4.43 -5.90 -19.08
CA ASP A 88 -3.36 -6.93 -19.02
C ASP A 88 -2.14 -6.48 -18.19
N ILE A 89 -2.39 -5.68 -17.15
CA ILE A 89 -1.37 -5.20 -16.21
C ILE A 89 -1.39 -6.10 -14.97
N THR A 90 -0.21 -6.41 -14.43
CA THR A 90 -0.10 -7.12 -13.15
C THR A 90 -0.75 -6.29 -12.05
N VAL A 91 -1.78 -6.84 -11.40
CA VAL A 91 -2.49 -6.20 -10.30
C VAL A 91 -2.07 -6.80 -8.96
N VAL A 92 -2.00 -5.93 -7.94
CA VAL A 92 -1.62 -6.29 -6.57
C VAL A 92 -2.68 -5.78 -5.60
N PRO A 93 -3.75 -6.56 -5.34
CA PRO A 93 -4.73 -6.21 -4.33
C PRO A 93 -4.10 -6.19 -2.93
N HIS A 94 -4.49 -5.18 -2.12
CA HIS A 94 -4.13 -5.13 -0.71
C HIS A 94 -5.02 -6.07 0.09
N ILE A 95 -4.43 -6.90 0.92
CA ILE A 95 -5.10 -7.77 1.88
C ILE A 95 -4.80 -7.24 3.28
N LEU A 96 -5.86 -6.97 4.05
CA LEU A 96 -5.76 -6.24 5.32
C LEU A 96 -6.26 -7.09 6.50
N CYS A 97 -5.65 -6.90 7.67
CA CYS A 97 -6.24 -7.31 8.94
C CYS A 97 -7.41 -6.41 9.33
N SER A 98 -7.28 -5.10 9.05
CA SER A 98 -8.25 -4.07 9.48
C SER A 98 -9.63 -4.27 8.86
N GLY A 99 -10.62 -4.59 9.71
CA GLY A 99 -12.02 -4.73 9.33
C GLY A 99 -12.38 -6.01 8.55
N PHE A 100 -11.52 -7.04 8.62
CA PHE A 100 -11.73 -8.34 8.01
C PHE A 100 -11.53 -9.46 9.04
N SER A 101 -12.45 -10.44 9.03
CA SER A 101 -12.29 -11.70 9.74
C SER A 101 -11.40 -12.67 8.92
N ARG A 102 -11.05 -13.79 9.54
CA ARG A 102 -10.34 -14.89 8.82
C ARG A 102 -11.17 -15.45 7.68
N GLU A 103 -12.47 -15.56 7.90
CA GLU A 103 -13.43 -16.04 6.89
C GLU A 103 -13.53 -15.04 5.72
N ASP A 104 -13.63 -13.73 6.00
CA ASP A 104 -13.62 -12.69 4.95
C ASP A 104 -12.34 -12.79 4.10
N THR A 105 -11.19 -13.02 4.76
CA THR A 105 -9.90 -13.17 4.08
C THR A 105 -9.87 -14.41 3.21
N GLU A 106 -10.33 -15.57 3.70
CA GLU A 106 -10.39 -16.81 2.93
C GLU A 106 -11.25 -16.67 1.68
N TYR A 107 -12.42 -16.01 1.78
CA TYR A 107 -13.27 -15.74 0.60
C TYR A 107 -12.57 -14.84 -0.42
N ILE A 108 -11.83 -13.82 0.03
CA ILE A 108 -11.03 -12.97 -0.86
C ILE A 108 -9.95 -13.79 -1.58
N LEU A 109 -9.26 -14.68 -0.88
CA LEU A 109 -8.23 -15.54 -1.48
C LEU A 109 -8.83 -16.51 -2.50
N LEU A 110 -9.98 -17.12 -2.20
CA LEU A 110 -10.70 -18.00 -3.15
C LEU A 110 -11.09 -17.24 -4.43
N ASP A 111 -11.65 -16.04 -4.30
CA ASP A 111 -12.06 -15.22 -5.44
C ASP A 111 -10.85 -14.80 -6.29
N LEU A 112 -9.75 -14.36 -5.65
CA LEU A 112 -8.53 -13.96 -6.36
C LEU A 112 -7.86 -15.13 -7.07
N GLN A 113 -7.84 -16.31 -6.44
CA GLN A 113 -7.33 -17.51 -7.08
C GLN A 113 -8.15 -17.92 -8.29
N PHE A 114 -9.48 -17.88 -8.18
CA PHE A 114 -10.39 -18.15 -9.30
C PHE A 114 -10.13 -17.21 -10.49
N LEU A 115 -9.78 -15.95 -10.22
CA LEU A 115 -9.44 -14.94 -11.23
C LEU A 115 -8.00 -15.05 -11.75
N GLY A 116 -7.16 -15.94 -11.21
CA GLY A 116 -5.73 -16.03 -11.55
C GLY A 116 -4.86 -14.87 -11.05
N ILE A 117 -5.37 -14.09 -10.10
CA ILE A 117 -4.65 -12.94 -9.49
C ILE A 117 -3.90 -13.45 -8.27
N THR A 118 -2.58 -13.54 -8.35
CA THR A 118 -1.75 -14.23 -7.37
C THR A 118 -0.71 -13.36 -6.68
N ASN A 119 -0.59 -12.08 -7.04
CA ASN A 119 0.30 -11.13 -6.38
C ASN A 119 -0.48 -10.27 -5.40
N LEU A 120 -0.03 -10.18 -4.16
CA LEU A 120 -0.71 -9.48 -3.06
C LEU A 120 0.20 -8.46 -2.38
N LEU A 121 -0.38 -7.47 -1.70
CA LEU A 121 0.31 -6.68 -0.67
C LEU A 121 -0.40 -6.92 0.66
N VAL A 122 0.32 -7.50 1.62
CA VAL A 122 -0.22 -7.92 2.92
C VAL A 122 0.11 -6.86 3.97
N LEU A 123 -0.93 -6.30 4.56
CA LEU A 123 -0.83 -5.17 5.46
C LEU A 123 -1.69 -5.40 6.71
N ARG A 124 -1.30 -4.80 7.84
CA ARG A 124 -2.20 -4.70 8.98
C ARG A 124 -3.40 -3.80 8.64
N GLY A 125 -3.15 -2.71 7.97
CA GLY A 125 -4.10 -1.63 7.74
C GLY A 125 -4.21 -0.68 8.94
N ASP A 126 -4.92 0.43 8.72
CA ASP A 126 -5.07 1.49 9.71
C ASP A 126 -6.15 1.15 10.74
N LYS A 127 -6.04 1.76 11.94
CA LYS A 127 -7.11 1.79 12.93
C LYS A 127 -8.34 2.52 12.40
N ALA A 128 -9.51 2.26 12.98
CA ALA A 128 -10.70 3.05 12.66
C ALA A 128 -10.53 4.49 13.14
N LYS A 129 -11.27 5.41 12.52
CA LYS A 129 -11.16 6.85 12.82
C LYS A 129 -11.57 7.21 14.25
N ASP A 130 -12.44 6.41 14.83
CA ASP A 130 -12.98 6.52 16.18
C ASP A 130 -12.23 5.68 17.23
N GLU A 131 -11.17 4.95 16.79
CA GLU A 131 -10.34 4.13 17.67
C GLU A 131 -9.02 4.87 18.02
N SER A 132 -8.59 4.76 19.28
CA SER A 132 -7.31 5.28 19.75
C SER A 132 -6.11 4.41 19.35
N SER A 133 -6.34 3.08 19.24
CA SER A 133 -5.38 2.06 18.83
C SER A 133 -6.04 1.11 17.84
N PHE A 134 -5.22 0.31 17.15
CA PHE A 134 -5.75 -0.73 16.27
C PHE A 134 -6.49 -1.81 17.06
N VAL A 135 -7.71 -2.12 16.63
CA VAL A 135 -8.52 -3.21 17.18
C VAL A 135 -8.87 -4.17 16.04
N PRO A 136 -8.47 -5.45 16.11
CA PRO A 136 -8.80 -6.42 15.08
C PRO A 136 -10.32 -6.68 15.05
N GLU A 137 -10.82 -7.06 13.88
CA GLU A 137 -12.20 -7.53 13.75
C GLU A 137 -12.38 -8.84 14.56
N LYS A 138 -13.61 -9.13 14.97
CA LYS A 138 -13.90 -10.40 15.63
C LYS A 138 -13.44 -11.56 14.74
N ASN A 139 -12.67 -12.48 15.30
CA ASN A 139 -12.01 -13.57 14.58
C ASN A 139 -11.03 -13.08 13.45
N GLY A 140 -10.60 -11.83 13.50
CA GLY A 140 -9.59 -11.28 12.60
C GLY A 140 -8.17 -11.38 13.17
N TYR A 141 -7.22 -10.84 12.45
CA TYR A 141 -5.81 -10.80 12.82
C TYR A 141 -5.41 -9.43 13.39
N ALA A 142 -4.52 -9.45 14.37
CA ALA A 142 -3.96 -8.23 14.95
C ALA A 142 -2.73 -7.71 14.16
N HIS A 143 -1.99 -8.61 13.52
CA HIS A 143 -0.74 -8.29 12.84
C HIS A 143 -0.67 -8.93 11.45
N ALA A 144 0.06 -8.27 10.53
CA ALA A 144 0.23 -8.76 9.16
C ALA A 144 0.89 -10.15 9.10
N LEU A 145 1.78 -10.48 10.04
CA LEU A 145 2.43 -11.80 10.09
C LEU A 145 1.42 -12.94 10.27
N GLU A 146 0.41 -12.76 11.11
CA GLU A 146 -0.66 -13.77 11.30
C GLU A 146 -1.50 -13.94 10.01
N LEU A 147 -1.70 -12.85 9.27
CA LEU A 147 -2.37 -12.88 7.97
C LEU A 147 -1.53 -13.59 6.90
N GLU A 148 -0.21 -13.41 6.93
CA GLU A 148 0.74 -14.15 6.07
C GLU A 148 0.67 -15.66 6.33
N GLU A 149 0.56 -16.08 7.59
CA GLU A 149 0.40 -17.49 7.98
C GLU A 149 -0.86 -18.11 7.36
N GLN A 150 -1.98 -17.39 7.32
CA GLN A 150 -3.19 -17.86 6.63
C GLN A 150 -2.97 -18.00 5.13
N ILE A 151 -2.31 -17.04 4.48
CA ILE A 151 -2.01 -17.10 3.05
C ILE A 151 -1.09 -18.29 2.75
N ASN A 152 -0.10 -18.53 3.59
CA ASN A 152 0.80 -19.66 3.45
C ASN A 152 0.08 -21.00 3.64
N ALA A 153 -0.82 -21.11 4.63
CA ALA A 153 -1.66 -22.30 4.81
C ALA A 153 -2.55 -22.55 3.59
N PHE A 154 -3.14 -21.48 3.02
CA PHE A 154 -3.91 -21.56 1.78
C PHE A 154 -3.03 -22.05 0.61
N ASN A 155 -1.81 -21.55 0.46
CA ASN A 155 -0.85 -22.02 -0.54
C ASN A 155 -0.47 -23.51 -0.37
N GLU A 156 -0.49 -24.01 0.87
CA GLU A 156 -0.30 -25.43 1.19
C GLU A 156 -1.56 -26.28 1.01
N GLY A 157 -2.66 -25.69 0.59
CA GLY A 157 -3.92 -26.40 0.37
C GLY A 157 -4.74 -26.63 1.63
N LYS A 158 -4.73 -25.68 2.57
CA LYS A 158 -5.49 -25.76 3.84
C LYS A 158 -6.43 -24.58 3.98
N PHE A 159 -7.71 -24.84 4.29
CA PHE A 159 -8.66 -23.85 4.76
C PHE A 159 -8.47 -23.56 6.25
N ILE A 160 -9.03 -22.43 6.72
CA ILE A 160 -8.93 -22.01 8.12
C ILE A 160 -9.58 -23.00 9.10
N ASP A 161 -10.54 -23.77 8.65
CA ASP A 161 -11.19 -24.83 9.44
C ASP A 161 -10.39 -26.15 9.42
N GLY A 162 -9.23 -26.17 8.75
CA GLY A 162 -8.37 -27.35 8.61
C GLY A 162 -8.81 -28.36 7.57
N THR A 163 -9.90 -28.09 6.82
CA THR A 163 -10.32 -28.95 5.71
C THR A 163 -9.24 -28.93 4.62
N PRO A 164 -8.73 -30.10 4.16
CA PRO A 164 -7.74 -30.15 3.10
C PRO A 164 -8.41 -29.81 1.75
N ILE A 165 -7.73 -28.99 0.97
CA ILE A 165 -8.13 -28.62 -0.40
C ILE A 165 -7.06 -29.07 -1.38
N GLN A 166 -7.42 -29.11 -2.66
CA GLN A 166 -6.40 -29.21 -3.69
C GLN A 166 -5.59 -27.92 -3.72
N ALA A 167 -4.27 -28.05 -3.57
CA ALA A 167 -3.37 -26.89 -3.59
C ALA A 167 -3.52 -26.10 -4.90
N PRO A 168 -3.47 -24.77 -4.86
CA PRO A 168 -3.56 -23.96 -6.05
C PRO A 168 -2.41 -24.25 -7.02
N LEU A 169 -2.71 -24.21 -8.33
CA LEU A 169 -1.69 -24.40 -9.37
C LEU A 169 -0.62 -23.30 -9.33
N THR A 170 -1.02 -22.08 -8.95
CA THR A 170 -0.11 -20.93 -8.79
C THR A 170 -0.32 -20.34 -7.40
N PRO A 171 0.63 -20.55 -6.47
CA PRO A 171 0.50 -20.03 -5.12
C PRO A 171 0.54 -18.50 -5.10
N PHE A 172 -0.11 -17.89 -4.12
CA PHE A 172 0.01 -16.47 -3.84
C PHE A 172 1.44 -16.10 -3.48
N ARG A 173 1.90 -15.00 -4.04
CA ARG A 173 3.13 -14.30 -3.67
C ARG A 173 2.76 -12.94 -3.11
N TYR A 174 3.52 -12.45 -2.15
CA TYR A 174 3.14 -11.22 -1.50
C TYR A 174 4.32 -10.36 -1.06
N GLY A 175 4.09 -9.05 -1.11
CA GLY A 175 4.92 -8.06 -0.46
C GLY A 175 4.30 -7.60 0.85
N VAL A 176 5.11 -6.87 1.62
CA VAL A 176 4.75 -6.27 2.91
C VAL A 176 5.18 -4.83 3.01
N ALA A 177 4.63 -4.09 4.00
CA ALA A 177 5.07 -2.73 4.27
C ALA A 177 6.37 -2.70 5.07
N GLY A 178 7.24 -1.72 4.73
CA GLY A 178 8.39 -1.28 5.52
C GLY A 178 8.27 0.20 5.90
N TYR A 179 8.98 0.65 6.94
CA TYR A 179 8.84 2.01 7.47
C TYR A 179 10.22 2.65 7.64
N PRO A 180 10.65 3.54 6.73
CA PRO A 180 11.93 4.21 6.82
C PRO A 180 12.13 4.99 8.12
N GLU A 181 11.03 5.48 8.71
CA GLU A 181 11.02 6.25 9.95
C GLU A 181 10.42 5.50 11.15
N LYS A 182 10.30 4.18 11.05
CA LYS A 182 9.63 3.20 11.91
C LYS A 182 8.09 3.26 11.92
N HIS A 183 7.46 2.14 12.21
CA HIS A 183 6.01 2.05 12.44
C HIS A 183 5.61 2.76 13.75
N GLU A 184 4.43 3.39 13.78
CA GLU A 184 3.94 4.16 14.94
C GLU A 184 3.92 3.37 16.25
N GLU A 185 3.63 2.07 16.21
CA GLU A 185 3.57 1.20 17.38
C GLU A 185 4.92 0.57 17.76
N SER A 186 5.93 0.65 16.88
CA SER A 186 7.26 0.12 17.20
C SER A 186 7.98 1.03 18.19
N PRO A 187 8.54 0.49 19.28
CA PRO A 187 9.25 1.32 20.26
C PRO A 187 10.52 1.96 19.67
N ASN A 188 11.20 1.27 18.76
CA ASN A 188 12.41 1.71 18.07
C ASN A 188 12.53 1.07 16.70
N ILE A 189 13.52 1.48 15.92
CA ILE A 189 13.76 0.98 14.56
C ILE A 189 14.24 -0.49 14.55
N GLU A 190 14.99 -0.90 15.59
CA GLU A 190 15.50 -2.26 15.71
C GLU A 190 14.35 -3.27 15.87
N GLN A 191 13.34 -2.93 16.67
CA GLN A 191 12.15 -3.76 16.84
C GLN A 191 11.30 -3.77 15.58
N ASP A 192 11.22 -2.66 14.85
CA ASP A 192 10.50 -2.60 13.57
C ASP A 192 11.18 -3.48 12.50
N LEU A 193 12.51 -3.41 12.38
CA LEU A 193 13.29 -4.26 11.50
C LEU A 193 13.21 -5.74 11.89
N TYR A 194 13.17 -6.07 13.18
CA TYR A 194 12.94 -7.44 13.65
C TYR A 194 11.61 -7.99 13.11
N TRP A 195 10.52 -7.23 13.20
CA TRP A 195 9.23 -7.67 12.66
C TRP A 195 9.22 -7.71 11.13
N LEU A 196 9.91 -6.79 10.46
CA LEU A 196 10.06 -6.84 9.00
C LEU A 196 10.80 -8.12 8.58
N LYS A 197 11.88 -8.47 9.30
CA LYS A 197 12.61 -9.71 9.07
C LYS A 197 11.71 -10.94 9.25
N LYS A 198 10.87 -10.97 10.28
CA LYS A 198 9.91 -12.07 10.50
C LYS A 198 8.91 -12.21 9.35
N LYS A 199 8.42 -11.11 8.80
CA LYS A 199 7.54 -11.11 7.62
C LYS A 199 8.26 -11.66 6.38
N VAL A 200 9.51 -11.29 6.16
CA VAL A 200 10.32 -11.83 5.04
C VAL A 200 10.65 -13.31 5.25
N GLU A 201 11.00 -13.73 6.47
CA GLU A 201 11.21 -15.15 6.80
C GLU A 201 9.93 -15.98 6.61
N ALA A 202 8.74 -15.39 6.81
CA ALA A 202 7.45 -16.06 6.57
C ALA A 202 7.10 -16.21 5.08
N GLY A 203 7.76 -15.45 4.18
CA GLY A 203 7.58 -15.64 2.73
C GLY A 203 7.34 -14.36 1.94
N ALA A 204 7.35 -13.19 2.55
CA ALA A 204 7.27 -11.94 1.80
C ALA A 204 8.48 -11.80 0.86
N ASP A 205 8.24 -11.61 -0.43
CA ASP A 205 9.27 -11.60 -1.46
C ASP A 205 9.68 -10.19 -1.93
N TYR A 206 9.00 -9.14 -1.46
CA TYR A 206 9.40 -7.74 -1.63
C TYR A 206 8.81 -6.85 -0.53
N VAL A 207 9.33 -5.65 -0.40
CA VAL A 207 8.88 -4.63 0.55
C VAL A 207 8.50 -3.37 -0.21
N VAL A 208 7.36 -2.75 0.11
CA VAL A 208 7.02 -1.38 -0.29
C VAL A 208 7.08 -0.50 0.95
N THR A 209 7.80 0.63 0.88
CA THR A 209 7.93 1.48 2.07
C THR A 209 6.76 2.44 2.23
N GLN A 210 6.49 2.85 3.48
CA GLN A 210 5.72 4.07 3.73
C GLN A 210 6.39 5.24 3.01
N MET A 211 5.60 6.27 2.64
CA MET A 211 6.15 7.50 2.08
C MET A 211 7.15 8.17 3.03
N PHE A 212 8.11 8.85 2.48
CA PHE A 212 9.11 9.67 3.18
C PHE A 212 9.49 10.85 2.30
N TYR A 213 10.09 11.88 2.87
CA TYR A 213 10.47 13.11 2.16
C TYR A 213 11.97 13.40 2.23
N ASP A 214 12.72 12.61 2.99
CA ASP A 214 14.19 12.64 3.09
C ASP A 214 14.76 11.28 2.65
N ASN A 215 15.49 11.28 1.52
CA ASN A 215 16.08 10.05 0.97
C ASN A 215 17.09 9.38 1.91
N ARG A 216 17.73 10.14 2.82
CA ARG A 216 18.67 9.59 3.80
C ARG A 216 17.97 8.59 4.74
N LYS A 217 16.69 8.81 5.06
CA LYS A 217 15.88 7.88 5.88
C LYS A 217 15.70 6.54 5.18
N TYR A 218 15.42 6.58 3.88
CA TYR A 218 15.29 5.36 3.08
C TYR A 218 16.63 4.61 2.96
N VAL A 219 17.72 5.33 2.66
CA VAL A 219 19.06 4.74 2.52
C VAL A 219 19.47 4.06 3.84
N ASP A 220 19.36 4.76 4.98
CA ASP A 220 19.67 4.19 6.30
C ASP A 220 18.79 2.95 6.61
N PHE A 221 17.50 3.03 6.31
CA PHE A 221 16.59 1.90 6.47
C PHE A 221 17.03 0.68 5.64
N VAL A 222 17.37 0.87 4.37
CA VAL A 222 17.83 -0.22 3.49
C VAL A 222 19.14 -0.81 3.99
N GLU A 223 20.11 0.03 4.39
CA GLU A 223 21.40 -0.44 4.93
C GLU A 223 21.23 -1.27 6.20
N ARG A 224 20.37 -0.82 7.13
CA ARG A 224 20.03 -1.57 8.35
C ARG A 224 19.32 -2.88 8.01
N ALA A 225 18.34 -2.86 7.11
CA ALA A 225 17.64 -4.05 6.67
C ALA A 225 18.60 -5.10 6.07
N ARG A 226 19.57 -4.66 5.25
CA ARG A 226 20.60 -5.55 4.69
C ARG A 226 21.51 -6.15 5.77
N LYS A 227 21.90 -5.39 6.80
CA LYS A 227 22.67 -5.90 7.94
C LYS A 227 21.91 -6.97 8.73
N GLU A 228 20.58 -6.84 8.81
CA GLU A 228 19.69 -7.86 9.42
C GLU A 228 19.43 -9.06 8.52
N GLY A 229 19.97 -9.11 7.29
CA GLY A 229 19.80 -10.21 6.34
C GLY A 229 18.51 -10.14 5.51
N ILE A 230 17.82 -9.01 5.50
CA ILE A 230 16.65 -8.77 4.63
C ILE A 230 17.17 -8.44 3.23
N ASN A 231 17.14 -9.39 2.29
CA ASN A 231 17.74 -9.26 0.96
C ASN A 231 16.72 -9.10 -0.18
N VAL A 232 15.43 -9.17 0.11
CA VAL A 232 14.36 -8.95 -0.88
C VAL A 232 14.38 -7.50 -1.42
N PRO A 233 13.83 -7.24 -2.61
CA PRO A 233 13.69 -5.87 -3.12
C PRO A 233 12.93 -4.98 -2.13
N ILE A 234 13.46 -3.78 -1.87
CA ILE A 234 12.79 -2.75 -1.06
C ILE A 234 12.47 -1.59 -2.00
N VAL A 235 11.19 -1.43 -2.31
CA VAL A 235 10.67 -0.41 -3.25
C VAL A 235 10.29 0.83 -2.46
N PRO A 236 10.89 2.01 -2.70
CA PRO A 236 10.49 3.25 -2.05
C PRO A 236 9.08 3.66 -2.46
N GLY A 237 8.24 3.93 -1.47
CA GLY A 237 6.92 4.51 -1.64
C GLY A 237 7.00 6.04 -1.62
N ILE A 238 6.51 6.70 -2.67
CA ILE A 238 6.65 8.15 -2.87
C ILE A 238 5.29 8.80 -3.06
N LYS A 239 5.09 9.94 -2.43
CA LYS A 239 3.88 10.76 -2.57
C LYS A 239 4.26 12.23 -2.73
N PRO A 240 3.97 12.88 -3.88
CA PRO A 240 4.21 14.31 -4.03
C PRO A 240 3.44 15.14 -2.98
N PHE A 241 4.14 16.04 -2.31
CA PHE A 241 3.53 17.08 -1.49
C PHE A 241 2.71 18.02 -2.39
N SER A 242 1.52 18.45 -1.97
CA SER A 242 0.64 19.20 -2.89
C SER A 242 -0.32 20.18 -2.23
N LYS A 243 -0.33 20.28 -0.91
CA LYS A 243 -1.23 21.16 -0.15
C LYS A 243 -0.59 21.62 1.14
N LEU A 244 -0.79 22.86 1.51
CA LEU A 244 -0.28 23.43 2.77
C LEU A 244 -0.77 22.67 4.02
N SER A 245 -2.01 22.17 4.00
CA SER A 245 -2.55 21.37 5.09
C SER A 245 -1.74 20.09 5.35
N GLN A 246 -0.97 19.61 4.38
CA GLN A 246 -0.14 18.41 4.52
C GLN A 246 1.05 18.62 5.46
N LEU A 247 1.47 19.86 5.73
CA LEU A 247 2.47 20.17 6.76
C LEU A 247 2.11 19.63 8.15
N SER A 248 0.82 19.55 8.46
CA SER A 248 0.33 18.99 9.71
C SER A 248 -0.25 17.58 9.57
N VAL A 249 -0.90 17.28 8.44
CA VAL A 249 -1.60 16.00 8.23
C VAL A 249 -0.62 14.87 8.06
N ILE A 250 0.47 15.05 7.29
CA ILE A 250 1.44 13.98 7.01
C ILE A 250 2.13 13.50 8.29
N PRO A 251 2.77 14.36 9.10
CA PRO A 251 3.41 13.92 10.33
C PRO A 251 2.43 13.27 11.31
N LYS A 252 1.26 13.88 11.48
CA LYS A 252 0.26 13.41 12.45
C LYS A 252 -0.38 12.07 12.06
N THR A 253 -0.60 11.84 10.77
CA THR A 253 -1.36 10.67 10.30
C THR A 253 -0.46 9.49 9.98
N PHE A 254 0.73 9.75 9.44
CA PHE A 254 1.61 8.71 8.91
C PHE A 254 2.90 8.54 9.72
N ASN A 255 3.11 9.34 10.76
CA ASN A 255 4.34 9.36 11.57
C ASN A 255 5.60 9.55 10.69
N VAL A 256 5.51 10.49 9.75
CA VAL A 256 6.55 10.80 8.76
C VAL A 256 7.02 12.23 8.95
N ASP A 257 8.32 12.43 9.06
CA ASP A 257 8.94 13.76 9.19
C ASP A 257 8.97 14.47 7.83
N LEU A 258 8.76 15.77 7.84
CA LEU A 258 9.02 16.64 6.71
C LEU A 258 10.37 17.34 6.90
N PRO A 259 11.30 17.29 5.92
CA PRO A 259 12.57 18.00 6.00
C PRO A 259 12.38 19.50 6.25
N GLN A 260 13.24 20.07 7.07
CA GLN A 260 13.16 21.49 7.43
C GLN A 260 13.16 22.40 6.19
N GLU A 261 13.96 22.06 5.18
CA GLU A 261 14.02 22.79 3.91
C GLU A 261 12.67 22.80 3.19
N LEU A 262 12.00 21.67 3.11
CA LEU A 262 10.64 21.56 2.52
C LEU A 262 9.63 22.40 3.32
N VAL A 263 9.69 22.32 4.65
CA VAL A 263 8.78 23.07 5.53
C VAL A 263 8.95 24.57 5.33
N VAL A 264 10.21 25.06 5.35
CA VAL A 264 10.52 26.50 5.18
C VAL A 264 10.03 27.01 3.82
N GLU A 265 10.24 26.27 2.74
CA GLU A 265 9.79 26.67 1.41
C GLU A 265 8.25 26.58 1.30
N ALA A 266 7.62 25.55 1.86
CA ALA A 266 6.16 25.41 1.86
C ALA A 266 5.47 26.54 2.64
N MET A 267 6.07 27.03 3.74
CA MET A 267 5.53 28.15 4.51
C MET A 267 5.59 29.50 3.77
N LYS A 268 6.38 29.62 2.71
CA LYS A 268 6.41 30.81 1.83
C LYS A 268 5.31 30.78 0.76
N CYS A 269 4.75 29.60 0.49
CA CYS A 269 3.69 29.43 -0.51
C CYS A 269 2.42 30.14 -0.08
N LYS A 270 1.79 30.85 -1.00
CA LYS A 270 0.57 31.62 -0.75
C LYS A 270 -0.70 30.77 -0.77
N ASP A 271 -0.64 29.67 -1.52
CA ASP A 271 -1.78 28.78 -1.73
C ASP A 271 -1.34 27.35 -2.07
N ASP A 272 -2.33 26.46 -2.22
CA ASP A 272 -2.09 25.06 -2.59
C ASP A 272 -1.51 24.88 -4.02
N LYS A 273 -1.65 25.88 -4.90
CA LYS A 273 -1.07 25.81 -6.26
C LYS A 273 0.45 25.98 -6.19
N GLU A 274 0.93 26.96 -5.41
CA GLU A 274 2.37 27.14 -5.17
C GLU A 274 2.94 25.94 -4.39
N ALA A 275 2.23 25.46 -3.36
CA ALA A 275 2.61 24.29 -2.60
C ALA A 275 2.71 23.01 -3.47
N ARG A 276 1.79 22.86 -4.43
CA ARG A 276 1.82 21.75 -5.40
C ARG A 276 3.06 21.82 -6.30
N ALA A 277 3.36 23.01 -6.84
CA ALA A 277 4.54 23.18 -7.71
C ALA A 277 5.84 22.85 -6.95
N LEU A 278 6.01 23.37 -5.73
CA LEU A 278 7.11 23.03 -4.84
C LEU A 278 7.22 21.52 -4.59
N GLY A 279 6.09 20.89 -4.27
CA GLY A 279 6.08 19.45 -3.96
C GLY A 279 6.38 18.56 -5.16
N ILE A 280 6.01 18.96 -6.37
CA ILE A 280 6.37 18.26 -7.61
C ILE A 280 7.88 18.38 -7.85
N GLU A 281 8.45 19.58 -7.75
CA GLU A 281 9.88 19.80 -7.90
C GLU A 281 10.69 19.00 -6.86
N TRP A 282 10.27 19.06 -5.60
CA TRP A 282 10.87 18.24 -4.53
C TRP A 282 10.84 16.75 -4.88
N CYS A 283 9.69 16.24 -5.29
CA CYS A 283 9.49 14.84 -5.63
C CYS A 283 10.32 14.41 -6.85
N ILE A 284 10.47 15.25 -7.87
CA ILE A 284 11.34 14.99 -9.03
C ILE A 284 12.79 14.82 -8.58
N ASN A 285 13.31 15.73 -7.74
CA ASN A 285 14.67 15.65 -7.22
C ASN A 285 14.85 14.40 -6.35
N GLN A 286 13.89 14.11 -5.46
CA GLN A 286 13.86 12.90 -4.65
C GLN A 286 13.92 11.64 -5.50
N CYS A 287 13.11 11.53 -6.55
CA CYS A 287 13.11 10.38 -7.46
C CYS A 287 14.43 10.24 -8.23
N ARG A 288 15.01 11.34 -8.73
CA ARG A 288 16.30 11.31 -9.42
C ARG A 288 17.44 10.80 -8.53
N GLU A 289 17.49 11.24 -7.27
CA GLU A 289 18.47 10.74 -6.31
C GLU A 289 18.27 9.25 -6.00
N LEU A 290 17.03 8.79 -5.83
CA LEU A 290 16.71 7.38 -5.61
C LEU A 290 17.10 6.52 -6.81
N ILE A 291 16.82 6.97 -8.04
CA ILE A 291 17.24 6.28 -9.26
C ILE A 291 18.78 6.21 -9.34
N ALA A 292 19.47 7.31 -9.04
CA ALA A 292 20.94 7.34 -9.00
C ALA A 292 21.52 6.42 -7.90
N TYR A 293 20.83 6.26 -6.79
CA TYR A 293 21.18 5.31 -5.73
C TYR A 293 20.99 3.85 -6.16
N GLY A 294 20.16 3.59 -7.20
CA GLY A 294 19.95 2.27 -7.76
C GLY A 294 18.77 1.51 -7.11
N VAL A 295 17.69 2.21 -6.77
CA VAL A 295 16.48 1.56 -6.26
C VAL A 295 15.87 0.62 -7.29
N PRO A 296 15.25 -0.51 -6.86
CA PRO A 296 14.69 -1.51 -7.78
C PRO A 296 13.46 -1.01 -8.56
N GLY A 297 12.78 -0.01 -8.02
CA GLY A 297 11.60 0.63 -8.59
C GLY A 297 11.15 1.78 -7.71
N ILE A 298 10.20 2.59 -8.15
CA ILE A 298 9.52 3.61 -7.35
C ILE A 298 8.02 3.33 -7.40
N HIS A 299 7.41 3.29 -6.22
CA HIS A 299 5.97 3.10 -6.07
C HIS A 299 5.29 4.43 -5.71
N PHE A 300 4.35 4.89 -6.55
CA PHE A 300 3.69 6.18 -6.35
C PHE A 300 2.32 6.04 -5.68
N TYR A 301 2.14 6.73 -4.56
CA TYR A 301 0.85 6.88 -3.87
C TYR A 301 0.03 7.99 -4.53
N THR A 302 -0.89 7.63 -5.43
CA THR A 302 -1.69 8.61 -6.19
C THR A 302 -2.70 9.34 -5.31
N VAL A 303 -3.37 8.63 -4.42
CA VAL A 303 -4.41 9.14 -3.49
C VAL A 303 -5.35 10.15 -4.16
N GLY A 304 -5.72 9.89 -5.44
CA GLY A 304 -6.59 10.75 -6.23
C GLY A 304 -5.93 11.97 -6.89
N ALA A 305 -4.62 12.16 -6.72
CA ALA A 305 -3.83 13.23 -7.35
C ALA A 305 -2.95 12.68 -8.49
N VAL A 306 -3.57 12.02 -9.46
CA VAL A 306 -2.90 11.35 -10.58
C VAL A 306 -2.03 12.31 -11.41
N ASP A 307 -2.49 13.55 -11.62
CA ASP A 307 -1.76 14.55 -12.40
C ASP A 307 -0.42 14.93 -11.76
N ASN A 308 -0.32 14.91 -10.42
CA ASN A 308 0.95 15.15 -9.73
C ASN A 308 1.94 14.04 -10.02
N VAL A 309 1.49 12.79 -9.99
CA VAL A 309 2.33 11.63 -10.31
C VAL A 309 2.73 11.64 -11.78
N LYS A 310 1.81 12.01 -12.69
CA LYS A 310 2.11 12.16 -14.12
C LYS A 310 3.22 13.17 -14.36
N GLU A 311 3.14 14.36 -13.78
CA GLU A 311 4.18 15.39 -13.93
C GLU A 311 5.55 14.91 -13.43
N VAL A 312 5.58 14.25 -12.26
CA VAL A 312 6.83 13.68 -11.73
C VAL A 312 7.36 12.58 -12.66
N ALA A 313 6.51 11.62 -13.05
CA ALA A 313 6.91 10.51 -13.91
C ALA A 313 7.45 11.00 -15.27
N THR A 314 6.80 11.99 -15.89
CA THR A 314 7.28 12.62 -17.16
C THR A 314 8.70 13.19 -17.02
N ALA A 315 9.10 13.64 -15.83
CA ALA A 315 10.41 14.25 -15.60
C ALA A 315 11.52 13.22 -15.26
N VAL A 316 11.15 11.98 -14.89
CA VAL A 316 12.11 11.00 -14.38
C VAL A 316 12.13 9.66 -15.12
N TYR A 317 11.09 9.32 -15.91
CA TYR A 317 10.98 8.14 -16.77
C TYR A 317 10.94 8.50 -18.25
#